data_823b5ee3d2c71ff07ae03e22793edebc
#
_entry.id   823b5ee3d2c71ff07ae03e22793edebc
#
_cell.length_a   1.000
_cell.length_b   1.000
_cell.length_c   1.000
_cell.angle_alpha   90.00
_cell.angle_beta   90.00
_cell.angle_gamma   90.00
#
_symmetry.space_group_name_H-M   'P 1'
#
loop_
_entity.id
_entity.type
_entity.pdbx_description
1 polymer ?
#
loop_
_entity_poly.entity_id
_entity_poly.type
_entity_poly.pdbx_seq_one_letter_code
_entity_poly.pdbx_strand_id
1 'polypeptide(L)'
;TAGPLARNVADAAVMLNILAGSDDRDPACDEADARRAPDYTAFLDTGGLKGTRLGIHRPVKAYHPRASQVFEDALRVLRDNGAEIIEDISLPTTSDVEDYEDLVLTTDFKVDLNAYLSNLSDAVSVRSIADLIAFNNDHQGTVLQWFPQELLEAAESTNGSDDPAYLAARA
;
A
#
# COMPACT_ATOMS: atom_id res chain seq x y z
N THR A 1 -1.30 -2.09 -4.32
CA THR A 1 -1.19 -3.50 -3.88
C THR A 1 -2.52 -3.97 -3.31
N ALA A 2 -3.09 -5.01 -3.87
CA ALA A 2 -4.26 -5.66 -3.31
C ALA A 2 -3.82 -6.64 -2.21
N GLY A 3 -4.59 -6.70 -1.13
CA GLY A 3 -4.38 -7.64 -0.04
C GLY A 3 -5.64 -8.46 0.24
N PRO A 4 -5.55 -9.57 0.98
CA PRO A 4 -6.71 -10.38 1.30
C PRO A 4 -7.67 -9.63 2.22
N LEU A 5 -8.94 -9.51 1.79
CA LEU A 5 -10.04 -8.99 2.58
C LEU A 5 -10.89 -10.14 3.07
N ALA A 6 -10.91 -10.40 4.38
CA ALA A 6 -11.60 -11.53 4.97
C ALA A 6 -12.26 -11.15 6.31
N ARG A 7 -13.22 -11.96 6.78
CA ARG A 7 -13.92 -11.72 8.04
C ARG A 7 -13.13 -12.11 9.28
N ASN A 8 -12.10 -12.93 9.12
CA ASN A 8 -11.21 -13.38 10.20
C ASN A 8 -9.80 -13.66 9.65
N VAL A 9 -8.83 -13.80 10.55
CA VAL A 9 -7.42 -14.00 10.19
C VAL A 9 -7.18 -15.35 9.50
N ALA A 10 -7.93 -16.39 9.85
CA ALA A 10 -7.77 -17.71 9.23
C ALA A 10 -8.16 -17.66 7.74
N ASP A 11 -9.30 -17.03 7.41
CA ASP A 11 -9.71 -16.86 6.01
C ASP A 11 -8.71 -15.96 5.24
N ALA A 12 -8.15 -14.93 5.89
CA ALA A 12 -7.11 -14.10 5.28
C ALA A 12 -5.84 -14.91 4.96
N ALA A 13 -5.42 -15.79 5.88
CA ALA A 13 -4.27 -16.68 5.65
C ALA A 13 -4.51 -17.67 4.51
N VAL A 14 -5.72 -18.23 4.42
CA VAL A 14 -6.11 -19.09 3.28
C VAL A 14 -6.08 -18.32 1.96
N MET A 15 -6.61 -17.10 1.93
CA MET A 15 -6.54 -16.26 0.74
C MET A 15 -5.10 -15.91 0.37
N LEU A 16 -4.26 -15.64 1.36
CA LEU A 16 -2.84 -15.34 1.12
C LEU A 16 -2.11 -16.54 0.50
N ASN A 17 -2.45 -17.77 0.88
CA ASN A 17 -1.90 -18.99 0.24
C ASN A 17 -2.18 -19.03 -1.27
N ILE A 18 -3.30 -18.44 -1.71
CA ILE A 18 -3.70 -18.41 -3.12
C ILE A 18 -3.04 -17.24 -3.85
N LEU A 19 -2.96 -16.07 -3.19
CA LEU A 19 -2.48 -14.83 -3.81
C LEU A 19 -0.95 -14.73 -3.84
N ALA A 20 -0.25 -15.35 -2.87
CA ALA A 20 1.19 -15.27 -2.79
C ALA A 20 1.85 -16.14 -3.86
N GLY A 21 2.72 -15.54 -4.67
CA GLY A 21 3.43 -16.21 -5.75
C GLY A 21 3.85 -15.22 -6.82
N SER A 22 4.63 -15.70 -7.80
CA SER A 22 4.99 -14.90 -8.97
C SER A 22 3.87 -14.91 -10.02
N ASP A 23 3.80 -13.84 -10.79
CA ASP A 23 2.96 -13.69 -12.01
C ASP A 23 3.85 -13.13 -13.12
N ASP A 24 3.99 -13.83 -14.23
CA ASP A 24 4.82 -13.41 -15.38
C ASP A 24 4.44 -12.03 -15.96
N ARG A 25 3.27 -11.53 -15.59
CA ARG A 25 2.77 -10.20 -15.99
C ARG A 25 3.09 -9.09 -14.99
N ASP A 26 3.68 -9.43 -13.83
CA ASP A 26 4.03 -8.49 -12.76
C ASP A 26 5.48 -8.71 -12.31
N PRO A 27 6.44 -8.01 -12.91
CA PRO A 27 7.86 -8.16 -12.58
C PRO A 27 8.20 -7.78 -11.12
N ALA A 28 7.32 -7.05 -10.42
CA ALA A 28 7.53 -6.74 -9.01
C ALA A 28 7.42 -7.98 -8.10
N CYS A 29 6.83 -9.07 -8.59
CA CYS A 29 6.68 -10.31 -7.82
C CYS A 29 7.62 -11.47 -8.27
N ASP A 30 8.63 -11.23 -9.10
CA ASP A 30 9.54 -12.26 -9.64
C ASP A 30 10.18 -13.14 -8.55
N GLU A 31 10.50 -12.58 -7.39
CA GLU A 31 11.10 -13.32 -6.28
C GLU A 31 10.08 -13.91 -5.29
N ALA A 32 8.79 -13.72 -5.51
CA ALA A 32 7.75 -14.10 -4.54
C ALA A 32 7.72 -15.60 -4.26
N ASP A 33 7.91 -16.46 -5.27
CA ASP A 33 7.90 -17.90 -5.09
C ASP A 33 9.04 -18.42 -4.20
N ALA A 34 10.20 -17.76 -4.22
CA ALA A 34 11.33 -18.11 -3.38
C ALA A 34 11.15 -17.64 -1.91
N ARG A 35 10.28 -16.66 -1.67
CA ARG A 35 10.10 -16.03 -0.36
C ARG A 35 8.79 -16.41 0.33
N ARG A 36 7.79 -16.91 -0.41
CA ARG A 36 6.49 -17.26 0.17
C ARG A 36 6.58 -18.48 1.11
N ALA A 37 5.76 -18.47 2.16
CA ALA A 37 5.58 -19.66 2.98
C ALA A 37 4.78 -20.75 2.19
N PRO A 38 5.07 -22.03 2.41
CA PRO A 38 4.28 -23.12 1.81
C PRO A 38 2.81 -23.13 2.25
N ASP A 39 2.56 -22.69 3.50
CA ASP A 39 1.23 -22.59 4.08
C ASP A 39 1.21 -21.53 5.18
N TYR A 40 0.54 -20.40 4.94
CA TYR A 40 0.39 -19.31 5.92
C TYR A 40 -0.53 -19.69 7.07
N THR A 41 -1.42 -20.69 6.91
CA THR A 41 -2.29 -21.15 8.01
C THR A 41 -1.51 -21.86 9.10
N ALA A 42 -0.32 -22.38 8.81
CA ALA A 42 0.57 -23.00 9.78
C ALA A 42 1.06 -22.04 10.89
N PHE A 43 0.98 -20.72 10.63
CA PHE A 43 1.38 -19.70 11.62
C PHE A 43 0.23 -19.25 12.53
N LEU A 44 -0.97 -19.80 12.38
CA LEU A 44 -2.12 -19.45 13.21
C LEU A 44 -1.97 -20.10 14.59
N ASP A 45 -1.55 -19.30 15.56
CA ASP A 45 -1.39 -19.69 16.96
C ASP A 45 -2.09 -18.68 17.88
N THR A 46 -3.11 -19.13 18.59
CA THR A 46 -3.84 -18.30 19.57
C THR A 46 -2.99 -17.90 20.79
N GLY A 47 -1.88 -18.61 21.04
CA GLY A 47 -0.90 -18.32 22.09
C GLY A 47 0.30 -17.48 21.63
N GLY A 48 0.38 -17.14 20.35
CA GLY A 48 1.55 -16.52 19.72
C GLY A 48 1.95 -15.15 20.27
N LEU A 49 1.07 -14.46 20.99
CA LEU A 49 1.40 -13.18 21.63
C LEU A 49 2.23 -13.32 22.93
N LYS A 50 2.19 -14.49 23.58
CA LYS A 50 2.88 -14.69 24.86
C LYS A 50 4.40 -14.57 24.70
N GLY A 51 4.97 -13.55 25.35
CA GLY A 51 6.41 -13.27 25.30
C GLY A 51 6.88 -12.58 24.01
N THR A 52 5.97 -12.25 23.10
CA THR A 52 6.29 -11.46 21.92
C THR A 52 6.54 -10.01 22.31
N ARG A 53 7.62 -9.39 21.77
CA ARG A 53 7.94 -7.98 21.98
C ARG A 53 7.44 -7.16 20.79
N LEU A 54 6.57 -6.18 21.04
CA LEU A 54 5.96 -5.31 20.04
C LEU A 54 6.35 -3.86 20.29
N GLY A 55 7.08 -3.28 19.36
CA GLY A 55 7.40 -1.86 19.36
C GLY A 55 6.24 -1.04 18.81
N ILE A 56 5.89 0.05 19.50
CA ILE A 56 4.83 0.97 19.09
C ILE A 56 5.45 2.24 18.53
N HIS A 57 5.29 2.44 17.23
CA HIS A 57 5.59 3.70 16.58
C HIS A 57 4.33 4.58 16.59
N ARG A 58 4.39 5.70 17.31
CA ARG A 58 3.28 6.63 17.38
C ARG A 58 3.47 7.73 16.34
N PRO A 59 2.52 7.95 15.43
CA PRO A 59 2.62 9.06 14.49
C PRO A 59 2.57 10.39 15.24
N VAL A 60 3.31 11.38 14.74
CA VAL A 60 3.37 12.73 15.32
C VAL A 60 2.01 13.44 15.33
N LYS A 61 1.13 13.11 14.37
CA LYS A 61 -0.23 13.66 14.29
C LYS A 61 -1.21 12.73 14.96
N ALA A 62 -1.94 13.24 15.96
CA ALA A 62 -3.06 12.54 16.56
C ALA A 62 -4.18 12.33 15.54
N TYR A 63 -4.61 11.09 15.38
CA TYR A 63 -5.82 10.77 14.64
C TYR A 63 -7.08 11.24 15.37
N HIS A 64 -8.25 11.02 14.77
CA HIS A 64 -9.52 11.30 15.43
C HIS A 64 -9.59 10.61 16.83
N PRO A 65 -10.10 11.28 17.89
CA PRO A 65 -10.07 10.74 19.26
C PRO A 65 -10.65 9.32 19.40
N ARG A 66 -11.70 8.98 18.61
CA ARG A 66 -12.26 7.62 18.60
C ARG A 66 -11.29 6.59 18.02
N ALA A 67 -10.52 6.94 17.00
CA ALA A 67 -9.51 6.05 16.43
C ALA A 67 -8.38 5.82 17.43
N SER A 68 -7.93 6.88 18.11
CA SER A 68 -6.94 6.77 19.20
C SER A 68 -7.43 5.85 20.31
N GLN A 69 -8.71 5.94 20.72
CA GLN A 69 -9.26 5.07 21.75
C GLN A 69 -9.26 3.59 21.32
N VAL A 70 -9.66 3.30 20.07
CA VAL A 70 -9.62 1.92 19.54
C VAL A 70 -8.20 1.37 19.54
N PHE A 71 -7.22 2.20 19.19
CA PHE A 71 -5.82 1.84 19.20
C PHE A 71 -5.33 1.49 20.62
N GLU A 72 -5.64 2.33 21.63
CA GLU A 72 -5.29 2.05 23.03
C GLU A 72 -5.98 0.79 23.56
N ASP A 73 -7.23 0.55 23.16
CA ASP A 73 -7.96 -0.67 23.52
C ASP A 73 -7.29 -1.92 22.92
N ALA A 74 -6.81 -1.83 21.66
CA ALA A 74 -6.05 -2.90 21.02
C ALA A 74 -4.73 -3.18 21.74
N LEU A 75 -3.97 -2.15 22.13
CA LEU A 75 -2.73 -2.32 22.91
C LEU A 75 -2.97 -2.99 24.25
N ARG A 76 -4.09 -2.69 24.91
CA ARG A 76 -4.49 -3.37 26.15
C ARG A 76 -4.74 -4.86 25.91
N VAL A 77 -5.48 -5.21 24.86
CA VAL A 77 -5.72 -6.61 24.49
C VAL A 77 -4.42 -7.35 24.21
N LEU A 78 -3.46 -6.73 23.51
CA LEU A 78 -2.14 -7.34 23.25
C LEU A 78 -1.38 -7.62 24.56
N ARG A 79 -1.37 -6.67 25.51
CA ARG A 79 -0.74 -6.84 26.84
C ARG A 79 -1.42 -7.96 27.64
N ASP A 80 -2.75 -7.97 27.66
CA ASP A 80 -3.55 -8.97 28.40
C ASP A 80 -3.32 -10.39 27.88
N ASN A 81 -2.94 -10.53 26.59
CA ASN A 81 -2.56 -11.79 25.98
C ASN A 81 -1.05 -12.10 26.03
N GLY A 82 -0.30 -11.34 26.81
CA GLY A 82 1.09 -11.64 27.15
C GLY A 82 2.16 -11.05 26.26
N ALA A 83 1.80 -10.10 25.39
CA ALA A 83 2.80 -9.33 24.64
C ALA A 83 3.47 -8.27 25.53
N GLU A 84 4.78 -8.11 25.37
CA GLU A 84 5.56 -6.98 25.89
C GLU A 84 5.44 -5.81 24.95
N ILE A 85 4.81 -4.71 25.38
CA ILE A 85 4.67 -3.50 24.56
C ILE A 85 5.81 -2.53 24.90
N ILE A 86 6.59 -2.16 23.88
CA ILE A 86 7.66 -1.17 23.96
C ILE A 86 7.10 0.12 23.35
N GLU A 87 6.83 1.09 24.20
CA GLU A 87 6.25 2.38 23.79
C GLU A 87 7.30 3.27 23.09
N ASP A 88 6.80 4.12 22.22
CA ASP A 88 7.54 5.24 21.63
C ASP A 88 8.86 4.83 20.94
N ILE A 89 8.84 3.75 20.17
CA ILE A 89 10.00 3.43 19.33
C ILE A 89 10.23 4.51 18.27
N SER A 90 11.49 4.83 18.02
CA SER A 90 11.89 5.71 16.93
C SER A 90 12.28 4.89 15.71
N LEU A 91 11.82 5.31 14.55
CA LEU A 91 12.27 4.83 13.24
C LEU A 91 13.11 5.94 12.60
N PRO A 92 14.43 5.89 12.72
CA PRO A 92 15.30 7.03 12.37
C PRO A 92 15.28 7.41 10.88
N THR A 93 14.87 6.48 10.01
CA THR A 93 14.80 6.69 8.56
C THR A 93 13.42 7.16 8.06
N THR A 94 12.45 7.37 8.95
CA THR A 94 11.07 7.73 8.53
C THR A 94 11.04 9.05 7.75
N SER A 95 11.80 10.06 8.21
CA SER A 95 11.87 11.35 7.50
C SER A 95 12.48 11.23 6.11
N ASP A 96 13.48 10.39 5.95
CA ASP A 96 14.16 10.20 4.67
C ASP A 96 13.23 9.50 3.67
N VAL A 97 12.41 8.57 4.15
CA VAL A 97 11.40 7.88 3.32
C VAL A 97 10.29 8.85 2.90
N GLU A 98 9.77 9.66 3.82
CA GLU A 98 8.70 10.63 3.54
C GLU A 98 9.10 11.63 2.42
N ASP A 99 10.37 12.05 2.36
CA ASP A 99 10.86 13.00 1.35
C ASP A 99 10.85 12.44 -0.08
N TYR A 100 10.95 11.11 -0.22
CA TYR A 100 11.04 10.44 -1.52
C TYR A 100 9.78 9.65 -1.91
N GLU A 101 8.94 9.30 -0.94
CA GLU A 101 7.79 8.43 -1.14
C GLU A 101 6.85 8.96 -2.22
N ASP A 102 6.50 10.24 -2.18
CA ASP A 102 5.57 10.86 -3.13
C ASP A 102 6.12 10.81 -4.57
N LEU A 103 7.42 11.03 -4.76
CA LEU A 103 8.04 10.97 -6.07
C LEU A 103 8.03 9.55 -6.65
N VAL A 104 8.34 8.56 -5.82
CA VAL A 104 8.34 7.15 -6.23
C VAL A 104 6.91 6.71 -6.56
N LEU A 105 5.95 6.95 -5.66
CA LEU A 105 4.56 6.53 -5.84
C LEU A 105 3.92 7.19 -7.08
N THR A 106 4.12 8.48 -7.29
CA THR A 106 3.53 9.20 -8.43
C THR A 106 4.16 8.79 -9.76
N THR A 107 5.47 8.52 -9.77
CA THR A 107 6.18 8.06 -10.97
C THR A 107 5.78 6.64 -11.33
N ASP A 108 5.80 5.70 -10.38
CA ASP A 108 5.37 4.31 -10.61
C ASP A 108 3.90 4.29 -11.05
N PHE A 109 3.04 5.07 -10.40
CA PHE A 109 1.63 5.17 -10.78
C PHE A 109 1.44 5.63 -12.24
N LYS A 110 2.19 6.63 -12.71
CA LYS A 110 2.15 7.06 -14.10
C LYS A 110 2.55 5.93 -15.05
N VAL A 111 3.68 5.30 -14.78
CA VAL A 111 4.26 4.27 -15.66
C VAL A 111 3.32 3.06 -15.75
N ASP A 112 2.90 2.55 -14.61
CA ASP A 112 2.09 1.33 -14.54
C ASP A 112 0.67 1.54 -15.05
N LEU A 113 0.03 2.68 -14.72
CA LEU A 113 -1.31 2.98 -15.21
C LEU A 113 -1.32 3.20 -16.72
N ASN A 114 -0.33 3.89 -17.27
CA ASN A 114 -0.19 4.04 -18.74
C ASN A 114 0.00 2.67 -19.40
N ALA A 115 0.85 1.81 -18.86
CA ALA A 115 1.05 0.44 -19.36
C ALA A 115 -0.25 -0.37 -19.31
N TYR A 116 -0.98 -0.32 -18.19
CA TYR A 116 -2.27 -0.98 -18.05
C TYR A 116 -3.30 -0.48 -19.07
N LEU A 117 -3.51 0.85 -19.16
CA LEU A 117 -4.50 1.45 -20.05
C LEU A 117 -4.20 1.18 -21.53
N SER A 118 -2.92 1.19 -21.92
CA SER A 118 -2.51 0.92 -23.31
C SER A 118 -2.84 -0.50 -23.76
N ASN A 119 -2.93 -1.46 -22.82
CA ASN A 119 -3.23 -2.88 -23.10
C ASN A 119 -4.73 -3.23 -23.06
N LEU A 120 -5.60 -2.26 -22.76
CA LEU A 120 -7.05 -2.51 -22.76
C LEU A 120 -7.58 -2.72 -24.20
N SER A 121 -8.77 -3.33 -24.31
CA SER A 121 -9.42 -3.56 -25.61
C SER A 121 -9.75 -2.24 -26.32
N ASP A 122 -9.86 -2.27 -27.66
CA ASP A 122 -10.15 -1.09 -28.48
C ASP A 122 -11.49 -0.41 -28.18
N ALA A 123 -12.37 -1.07 -27.43
CA ALA A 123 -13.62 -0.51 -26.95
C ALA A 123 -13.43 0.59 -25.86
N VAL A 124 -12.25 0.65 -25.25
CA VAL A 124 -11.89 1.69 -24.27
C VAL A 124 -11.12 2.78 -24.96
N SER A 125 -11.58 4.03 -24.89
CA SER A 125 -10.93 5.18 -25.55
C SER A 125 -9.81 5.81 -24.72
N VAL A 126 -9.82 5.64 -23.38
CA VAL A 126 -8.80 6.17 -22.46
C VAL A 126 -7.60 5.22 -22.46
N ARG A 127 -6.43 5.72 -22.87
CA ARG A 127 -5.20 4.94 -23.06
C ARG A 127 -4.04 5.40 -22.19
N SER A 128 -4.19 6.53 -21.53
CA SER A 128 -3.14 7.16 -20.71
C SER A 128 -3.75 7.93 -19.55
N ILE A 129 -2.90 8.33 -18.58
CA ILE A 129 -3.30 9.27 -17.53
C ILE A 129 -3.75 10.60 -18.16
N ALA A 130 -3.08 11.09 -19.20
CA ALA A 130 -3.47 12.32 -19.89
C ALA A 130 -4.89 12.22 -20.45
N ASP A 131 -5.24 11.10 -21.10
CA ASP A 131 -6.61 10.87 -21.59
C ASP A 131 -7.61 10.82 -20.45
N LEU A 132 -7.24 10.19 -19.32
CA LEU A 132 -8.08 10.11 -18.12
C LEU A 132 -8.35 11.49 -17.52
N ILE A 133 -7.31 12.33 -17.41
CA ILE A 133 -7.43 13.72 -16.95
C ILE A 133 -8.34 14.51 -17.87
N ALA A 134 -8.17 14.39 -19.19
CA ALA A 134 -9.02 15.05 -20.18
C ALA A 134 -10.49 14.60 -20.04
N PHE A 135 -10.73 13.29 -19.95
CA PHE A 135 -12.07 12.75 -19.74
C PHE A 135 -12.72 13.30 -18.47
N ASN A 136 -11.98 13.33 -17.34
CA ASN A 136 -12.47 13.86 -16.09
C ASN A 136 -12.82 15.34 -16.17
N ASN A 137 -12.01 16.14 -16.87
CA ASN A 137 -12.28 17.56 -17.08
C ASN A 137 -13.55 17.80 -17.93
N ASP A 138 -13.75 16.98 -18.95
CA ASP A 138 -14.97 17.06 -19.78
C ASP A 138 -16.24 16.65 -19.01
N HIS A 139 -16.09 15.82 -17.96
CA HIS A 139 -17.18 15.27 -17.16
C HIS A 139 -17.14 15.73 -15.69
N GLN A 140 -16.46 16.84 -15.38
CA GLN A 140 -16.21 17.30 -14.01
C GLN A 140 -17.48 17.40 -13.15
N GLY A 141 -18.62 17.75 -13.74
CA GLY A 141 -19.91 17.85 -13.05
C GLY A 141 -20.44 16.52 -12.51
N THR A 142 -19.87 15.38 -12.92
CA THR A 142 -20.26 14.04 -12.47
C THR A 142 -19.12 13.29 -11.77
N VAL A 143 -17.91 13.36 -12.29
CA VAL A 143 -16.79 12.55 -11.80
C VAL A 143 -15.94 13.24 -10.74
N LEU A 144 -15.89 14.60 -10.74
CA LEU A 144 -15.10 15.38 -9.78
C LEU A 144 -15.94 16.09 -8.70
N GLN A 145 -17.16 15.62 -8.45
CA GLN A 145 -18.07 16.26 -7.48
C GLN A 145 -17.57 16.23 -6.03
N TRP A 146 -16.81 15.19 -5.67
CA TRP A 146 -16.41 14.92 -4.29
C TRP A 146 -14.91 15.02 -4.05
N PHE A 147 -14.13 14.68 -5.06
CA PHE A 147 -12.67 14.69 -5.00
C PHE A 147 -12.11 15.28 -6.29
N PRO A 148 -11.15 16.19 -6.21
CA PRO A 148 -10.40 16.67 -7.37
C PRO A 148 -9.43 15.58 -7.85
N GLN A 149 -8.64 15.88 -8.91
CA GLN A 149 -7.75 14.91 -9.55
C GLN A 149 -6.27 15.28 -9.45
N GLU A 150 -5.88 16.04 -8.44
CA GLU A 150 -4.51 16.54 -8.25
C GLU A 150 -3.45 15.44 -8.24
N LEU A 151 -3.78 14.23 -7.76
CA LEU A 151 -2.86 13.10 -7.77
C LEU A 151 -2.61 12.56 -9.18
N LEU A 152 -3.62 12.56 -10.05
CA LEU A 152 -3.43 12.22 -11.46
C LEU A 152 -2.57 13.26 -12.18
N GLU A 153 -2.80 14.54 -11.89
CA GLU A 153 -2.04 15.65 -12.47
C GLU A 153 -0.59 15.65 -11.97
N ALA A 154 -0.37 15.37 -10.68
CA ALA A 154 0.95 15.21 -10.10
C ALA A 154 1.71 14.05 -10.76
N ALA A 155 1.07 12.88 -10.91
CA ALA A 155 1.65 11.73 -11.58
C ALA A 155 1.99 12.04 -13.05
N GLU A 156 1.07 12.68 -13.79
CA GLU A 156 1.33 13.05 -15.20
C GLU A 156 2.49 14.03 -15.35
N SER A 157 2.73 14.89 -14.37
CA SER A 157 3.85 15.84 -14.38
C SER A 157 5.22 15.21 -14.15
N THR A 158 5.31 13.95 -13.71
CA THR A 158 6.59 13.26 -13.51
C THR A 158 7.30 12.94 -14.84
N ASN A 159 8.63 12.84 -14.79
CA ASN A 159 9.44 12.57 -15.99
C ASN A 159 9.57 11.07 -16.31
N GLY A 160 8.96 10.18 -15.50
CA GLY A 160 9.00 8.74 -15.70
C GLY A 160 10.17 8.04 -14.99
N SER A 161 10.29 6.72 -15.21
CA SER A 161 11.21 5.85 -14.48
C SER A 161 12.70 6.06 -14.76
N ASP A 162 13.04 6.79 -15.84
CA ASP A 162 14.42 7.11 -16.18
C ASP A 162 14.92 8.44 -15.57
N ASP A 163 14.04 9.16 -14.85
CA ASP A 163 14.41 10.42 -14.20
C ASP A 163 15.48 10.17 -13.13
N PRO A 164 16.62 10.90 -13.17
CA PRO A 164 17.68 10.77 -12.17
C PRO A 164 17.21 10.97 -10.72
N ALA A 165 16.23 11.86 -10.50
CA ALA A 165 15.67 12.09 -9.17
C ALA A 165 14.87 10.88 -8.69
N TYR A 166 14.06 10.27 -9.56
CA TYR A 166 13.35 9.04 -9.26
C TYR A 166 14.32 7.87 -8.97
N LEU A 167 15.35 7.70 -9.80
CA LEU A 167 16.34 6.64 -9.58
C LEU A 167 17.09 6.81 -8.27
N ALA A 168 17.41 8.06 -7.90
CA ALA A 168 18.04 8.36 -6.60
C ALA A 168 17.09 8.11 -5.41
N ALA A 169 15.79 8.38 -5.57
CA ALA A 169 14.78 8.13 -4.53
C ALA A 169 14.54 6.63 -4.27
N ARG A 170 14.75 5.79 -5.30
CA ARG A 170 14.62 4.32 -5.18
C ARG A 170 15.86 3.60 -4.66
N ALA A 171 17.02 4.23 -4.68
CA ALA A 171 18.29 3.63 -4.26
C ALA A 171 18.44 3.59 -2.75
#